data_9d04107c2d9219a50cef707f03884259
#
_entry.id   9d04107c2d9219a50cef707f03884259
#
_cell.length_a   1.000
_cell.length_b   1.000
_cell.length_c   1.000
_cell.angle_alpha   90.00
_cell.angle_beta   90.00
_cell.angle_gamma   90.00
#
_symmetry.space_group_name_H-M   'P 1'
#
loop_
_entity.id
_entity.type
_entity.pdbx_description
1 polymer ?
#
loop_
_entity_poly.entity_id
_entity_poly.type
_entity_poly.pdbx_seq_one_letter_code
_entity_poly.pdbx_strand_id
1 'polypeptide(L)'
;MKKHILPLFAVMASFAMFGCSDTKAPANDKATEKAAEPVAAKTKQAQAAPDNSAQAVEGTKTVTLANGAKVTWLQDNQGEKLNPRSLFSDASDSLFASLNLPDGIPASVSTFLLQVDGKNILFDAGLGAFGGQTMNRMAALGINPDDINLVYLTHFHVDHIAGLVAKDGDGNDVKVFKNAGVYAGKVEYDAWMNDIPKNDLQKMVMGLYKDSLHLFAFGDSLPHGVLALDAVGHTPGHTAFQVSNLLVVGDLMHGYALQKDHPEINSNYDMDKEKSIESRKRIMQYAKDNNLLMAGMHLPPPGFAE
;
A
#
# COMPACT_ATOMS: atom_id res chain seq x y z
N MET A 1 -8.87 9.88 47.73
CA MET A 1 -7.42 9.71 47.93
C MET A 1 -7.11 8.22 47.92
N LYS A 2 -6.49 7.72 46.88
CA LYS A 2 -5.60 6.56 46.79
C LYS A 2 -5.10 6.46 45.36
N LYS A 3 -3.84 6.84 45.17
CA LYS A 3 -3.10 6.74 43.93
C LYS A 3 -2.69 5.28 43.74
N HIS A 4 -3.02 4.68 42.58
CA HIS A 4 -2.41 3.43 42.14
C HIS A 4 -1.44 3.74 41.01
N ILE A 5 -0.15 3.57 41.29
CA ILE A 5 0.97 3.60 40.40
C ILE A 5 1.12 2.20 39.83
N LEU A 6 1.07 2.04 38.50
CA LEU A 6 1.46 0.79 37.81
C LEU A 6 2.92 0.89 37.34
N PRO A 7 3.69 -0.18 37.43
CA PRO A 7 5.11 -0.15 37.10
C PRO A 7 5.39 -0.30 35.59
N LEU A 8 6.38 0.45 35.18
CA LEU A 8 7.04 0.44 33.88
C LEU A 8 7.87 -0.84 33.74
N PHE A 9 7.58 -1.70 32.79
CA PHE A 9 8.47 -2.82 32.41
C PHE A 9 9.46 -2.35 31.34
N ALA A 10 10.71 -2.21 31.75
CA ALA A 10 11.83 -2.05 30.85
C ALA A 10 12.31 -3.43 30.37
N VAL A 11 12.31 -3.67 29.08
CA VAL A 11 12.96 -4.84 28.44
C VAL A 11 14.35 -4.41 27.99
N MET A 12 15.36 -4.88 28.71
CA MET A 12 16.77 -4.79 28.28
C MET A 12 17.06 -5.89 27.26
N ALA A 13 17.50 -5.51 26.08
CA ALA A 13 18.12 -6.42 25.12
C ALA A 13 19.64 -6.42 25.32
N SER A 14 20.17 -7.59 25.67
CA SER A 14 21.62 -7.82 25.86
C SER A 14 22.29 -8.09 24.50
N PHE A 15 23.25 -7.25 24.16
CA PHE A 15 24.21 -7.50 23.07
C PHE A 15 25.35 -8.38 23.59
N ALA A 16 25.57 -9.52 22.94
CA ALA A 16 26.78 -10.31 23.09
C ALA A 16 27.71 -10.05 21.91
N MET A 17 28.85 -9.45 22.22
CA MET A 17 30.01 -9.34 21.30
C MET A 17 30.78 -10.67 21.32
N PHE A 18 31.18 -11.16 20.17
CA PHE A 18 32.28 -12.12 20.03
C PHE A 18 33.35 -11.54 19.12
N GLY A 19 34.55 -11.60 19.65
CA GLY A 19 35.76 -10.93 19.18
C GLY A 19 36.49 -11.68 18.06
N CYS A 20 37.39 -10.92 17.47
CA CYS A 20 38.39 -11.27 16.46
C CYS A 20 39.36 -12.39 16.87
N SER A 21 39.85 -13.16 15.90
CA SER A 21 41.22 -13.63 15.90
C SER A 21 41.79 -13.73 14.47
N ASP A 22 42.86 -12.98 14.29
CA ASP A 22 43.77 -13.01 13.14
C ASP A 22 44.50 -14.35 13.03
N THR A 23 44.76 -14.82 11.81
CA THR A 23 46.01 -15.59 11.50
C THR A 23 46.47 -15.33 10.08
N LYS A 24 47.77 -15.05 10.01
CA LYS A 24 48.61 -14.70 8.88
C LYS A 24 48.85 -15.83 7.87
N ALA A 25 49.14 -15.38 6.65
CA ALA A 25 49.71 -16.11 5.53
C ALA A 25 51.08 -16.75 5.82
N PRO A 26 51.58 -17.64 4.94
CA PRO A 26 52.73 -17.22 4.16
C PRO A 26 52.68 -17.57 2.66
N ALA A 27 53.46 -16.80 1.91
CA ALA A 27 53.75 -16.89 0.50
C ALA A 27 54.81 -17.97 0.23
N ASN A 28 54.83 -18.57 -0.96
CA ASN A 28 56.06 -18.85 -1.71
C ASN A 28 55.80 -19.17 -3.21
N ASP A 29 56.45 -18.50 -3.97
CA ASP A 29 57.33 -18.43 -5.15
C ASP A 29 57.39 -19.59 -6.17
N LYS A 30 57.45 -19.14 -7.47
CA LYS A 30 58.19 -19.64 -8.66
C LYS A 30 57.66 -20.90 -9.32
N ALA A 31 57.59 -21.01 -10.65
CA ALA A 31 58.39 -20.52 -11.76
C ALA A 31 57.69 -20.83 -13.11
N THR A 32 58.01 -19.99 -14.06
CA THR A 32 57.97 -20.05 -15.51
C THR A 32 57.94 -21.42 -16.18
N GLU A 33 57.07 -21.60 -17.23
CA GLU A 33 57.53 -22.08 -18.55
C GLU A 33 56.54 -21.74 -19.67
N LYS A 34 57.15 -21.51 -20.85
CA LYS A 34 56.62 -20.91 -22.08
C LYS A 34 56.42 -22.04 -23.10
N ALA A 35 55.29 -22.16 -23.77
CA ALA A 35 55.22 -22.67 -25.14
C ALA A 35 53.84 -22.54 -25.79
N ALA A 36 53.88 -21.91 -26.97
CA ALA A 36 53.20 -22.20 -28.25
C ALA A 36 51.66 -22.19 -28.31
N GLU A 37 51.18 -21.18 -29.09
CA GLU A 37 49.89 -21.18 -29.76
C GLU A 37 49.74 -22.36 -30.77
N PRO A 38 48.46 -22.71 -31.04
CA PRO A 38 48.04 -22.62 -32.43
C PRO A 38 46.67 -21.91 -32.60
N VAL A 39 46.61 -21.19 -33.70
CA VAL A 39 45.49 -20.54 -34.35
C VAL A 39 44.33 -21.50 -34.54
N ALA A 40 43.09 -21.07 -34.12
CA ALA A 40 41.90 -21.61 -34.76
C ALA A 40 40.64 -20.83 -34.54
N ALA A 41 39.93 -20.69 -35.57
CA ALA A 41 38.47 -20.62 -35.80
C ALA A 41 37.63 -19.67 -34.92
N LYS A 42 37.28 -18.55 -35.54
CA LYS A 42 36.18 -17.68 -35.17
C LYS A 42 34.84 -18.42 -35.33
N THR A 43 34.33 -18.96 -34.25
CA THR A 43 32.91 -19.31 -34.16
C THR A 43 32.16 -18.05 -33.70
N LYS A 44 31.28 -17.52 -34.56
CA LYS A 44 30.33 -16.48 -34.22
C LYS A 44 29.43 -17.02 -33.11
N GLN A 45 29.64 -16.62 -31.86
CA GLN A 45 28.65 -16.75 -30.84
C GLN A 45 27.46 -15.82 -31.18
N ALA A 46 26.35 -16.45 -31.49
CA ALA A 46 25.07 -15.73 -31.51
C ALA A 46 24.85 -15.16 -30.11
N GLN A 47 24.86 -13.83 -29.99
CA GLN A 47 24.41 -13.12 -28.80
C GLN A 47 22.96 -13.51 -28.58
N ALA A 48 22.69 -14.28 -27.54
CA ALA A 48 21.35 -14.49 -27.04
C ALA A 48 20.76 -13.11 -26.69
N ALA A 49 19.59 -12.82 -27.22
CA ALA A 49 18.84 -11.65 -26.84
C ALA A 49 18.67 -11.67 -25.30
N PRO A 50 18.73 -10.49 -24.61
CA PRO A 50 18.51 -10.45 -23.20
C PRO A 50 17.14 -11.05 -22.90
N ASP A 51 17.10 -12.10 -22.07
CA ASP A 51 15.89 -12.65 -21.52
C ASP A 51 15.25 -11.58 -20.63
N ASN A 52 14.23 -10.92 -21.16
CA ASN A 52 13.51 -9.84 -20.53
C ASN A 52 12.33 -10.39 -19.71
N SER A 53 12.48 -11.58 -19.12
CA SER A 53 11.61 -12.07 -18.05
C SER A 53 11.97 -11.30 -16.77
N ALA A 54 11.42 -10.10 -16.60
CA ALA A 54 11.45 -9.40 -15.31
C ALA A 54 10.87 -10.37 -14.28
N GLN A 55 11.74 -10.86 -13.38
CA GLN A 55 11.35 -11.78 -12.32
C GLN A 55 10.24 -11.09 -11.52
N ALA A 56 9.09 -11.76 -11.39
CA ALA A 56 7.94 -11.19 -10.70
C ALA A 56 8.34 -10.87 -9.25
N VAL A 57 8.21 -9.60 -8.85
CA VAL A 57 8.50 -9.18 -7.48
C VAL A 57 7.37 -9.67 -6.58
N GLU A 58 7.73 -10.43 -5.55
CA GLU A 58 6.76 -10.96 -4.58
C GLU A 58 5.90 -9.85 -3.96
N GLY A 59 4.61 -10.09 -3.79
CA GLY A 59 3.67 -9.12 -3.24
C GLY A 59 3.41 -7.93 -4.17
N THR A 60 3.65 -8.11 -5.48
CA THR A 60 3.30 -7.11 -6.49
C THR A 60 2.58 -7.72 -7.69
N LYS A 61 1.72 -6.93 -8.33
CA LYS A 61 1.05 -7.30 -9.58
C LYS A 61 0.81 -6.05 -10.41
N THR A 62 1.35 -6.01 -11.61
CA THR A 62 1.15 -4.90 -12.56
C THR A 62 0.08 -5.25 -13.59
N VAL A 63 -0.80 -4.28 -13.85
CA VAL A 63 -1.81 -4.31 -14.91
C VAL A 63 -1.62 -3.08 -15.80
N THR A 64 -1.79 -3.25 -17.11
CA THR A 64 -1.79 -2.13 -18.07
C THR A 64 -3.23 -1.70 -18.31
N LEU A 65 -3.51 -0.42 -18.11
CA LEU A 65 -4.82 0.19 -18.31
C LEU A 65 -5.11 0.50 -19.78
N ALA A 66 -6.36 0.80 -20.11
CA ALA A 66 -6.81 1.05 -21.49
C ALA A 66 -6.10 2.25 -22.15
N ASN A 67 -5.63 3.24 -21.37
CA ASN A 67 -4.85 4.38 -21.87
C ASN A 67 -3.33 4.13 -21.92
N GLY A 68 -2.88 2.90 -21.66
CA GLY A 68 -1.46 2.52 -21.64
C GLY A 68 -0.72 2.79 -20.33
N ALA A 69 -1.36 3.45 -19.34
CA ALA A 69 -0.79 3.59 -18.00
C ALA A 69 -0.64 2.23 -17.31
N LYS A 70 0.28 2.13 -16.38
CA LYS A 70 0.48 0.90 -15.58
C LYS A 70 0.07 1.15 -14.15
N VAL A 71 -0.72 0.25 -13.59
CA VAL A 71 -1.01 0.22 -12.15
C VAL A 71 -0.39 -1.03 -11.54
N THR A 72 0.33 -0.86 -10.45
CA THR A 72 0.95 -1.97 -9.71
C THR A 72 0.37 -2.03 -8.31
N TRP A 73 -0.25 -3.16 -7.99
CA TRP A 73 -0.61 -3.52 -6.62
C TRP A 73 0.66 -3.78 -5.80
N LEU A 74 0.74 -3.20 -4.61
CA LEU A 74 1.82 -3.35 -3.65
C LEU A 74 1.22 -3.89 -2.36
N GLN A 75 1.48 -5.16 -2.02
CA GLN A 75 1.05 -5.74 -0.76
C GLN A 75 1.83 -5.13 0.39
N ASP A 76 1.13 -4.48 1.30
CA ASP A 76 1.74 -3.77 2.43
C ASP A 76 1.79 -4.63 3.71
N ASN A 77 0.89 -5.59 3.88
CA ASN A 77 1.05 -6.58 4.95
C ASN A 77 2.05 -7.68 4.58
N GLN A 78 2.72 -8.24 5.58
CA GLN A 78 3.57 -9.40 5.41
C GLN A 78 2.72 -10.69 5.39
N GLY A 79 2.98 -11.56 4.41
CA GLY A 79 2.33 -12.87 4.31
C GLY A 79 0.84 -12.82 3.99
N GLU A 80 0.15 -13.91 4.29
CA GLU A 80 -1.30 -14.01 4.13
C GLU A 80 -2.04 -13.27 5.25
N LYS A 81 -3.21 -12.73 4.94
CA LYS A 81 -4.07 -12.04 5.89
C LYS A 81 -5.50 -12.56 5.79
N LEU A 82 -6.07 -12.90 6.94
CA LEU A 82 -7.49 -13.15 7.10
C LEU A 82 -8.09 -12.08 8.02
N ASN A 83 -9.15 -11.43 7.56
CA ASN A 83 -9.96 -10.61 8.44
C ASN A 83 -10.87 -11.52 9.28
N PRO A 84 -10.93 -11.33 10.61
CA PRO A 84 -11.72 -12.19 11.47
C PRO A 84 -13.22 -12.03 11.19
N ARG A 85 -13.98 -13.10 11.34
CA ARG A 85 -15.45 -13.09 11.18
C ARG A 85 -16.14 -12.07 12.08
N SER A 86 -15.59 -11.83 13.26
CA SER A 86 -16.08 -10.84 14.23
C SER A 86 -16.03 -9.39 13.71
N LEU A 87 -15.24 -9.12 12.66
CA LEU A 87 -15.23 -7.82 11.99
C LEU A 87 -16.57 -7.51 11.29
N PHE A 88 -17.33 -8.55 10.95
CA PHE A 88 -18.60 -8.47 10.21
C PHE A 88 -19.75 -8.93 11.09
N SER A 89 -20.02 -8.19 12.18
CA SER A 89 -20.99 -8.56 13.20
C SER A 89 -22.43 -8.71 12.70
N ASP A 90 -22.73 -8.14 11.55
CA ASP A 90 -24.06 -8.23 10.89
C ASP A 90 -24.22 -9.53 10.04
N ALA A 91 -23.14 -10.33 9.88
CA ALA A 91 -23.16 -11.59 9.16
C ALA A 91 -23.38 -12.79 10.10
N SER A 92 -24.26 -13.72 9.72
CA SER A 92 -24.52 -14.92 10.52
C SER A 92 -23.47 -16.01 10.34
N ASP A 93 -23.33 -16.91 11.33
CA ASP A 93 -22.47 -18.09 11.20
C ASP A 93 -22.86 -19.00 10.05
N SER A 94 -24.15 -19.10 9.77
CA SER A 94 -24.65 -19.88 8.62
C SER A 94 -24.23 -19.29 7.28
N LEU A 95 -24.15 -17.98 7.17
CA LEU A 95 -23.64 -17.31 5.97
C LEU A 95 -22.16 -17.59 5.77
N PHE A 96 -21.32 -17.44 6.79
CA PHE A 96 -19.90 -17.80 6.71
C PHE A 96 -19.70 -19.28 6.32
N ALA A 97 -20.50 -20.18 6.86
CA ALA A 97 -20.47 -21.60 6.50
C ALA A 97 -20.85 -21.83 5.04
N SER A 98 -21.89 -21.16 4.53
CA SER A 98 -22.33 -21.29 3.13
C SER A 98 -21.31 -20.77 2.14
N LEU A 99 -20.52 -19.76 2.53
CA LEU A 99 -19.42 -19.18 1.74
C LEU A 99 -18.08 -19.92 1.92
N ASN A 100 -18.06 -20.99 2.73
CA ASN A 100 -16.84 -21.74 3.09
C ASN A 100 -15.72 -20.85 3.66
N LEU A 101 -16.08 -19.97 4.62
CA LEU A 101 -15.20 -19.03 5.28
C LEU A 101 -15.10 -19.29 6.80
N PRO A 102 -14.68 -20.51 7.24
CA PRO A 102 -14.70 -20.89 8.66
C PRO A 102 -13.72 -20.12 9.51
N ASP A 103 -12.53 -19.80 8.96
CA ASP A 103 -11.39 -19.24 9.69
C ASP A 103 -11.28 -17.71 9.56
N GLY A 104 -12.04 -17.11 8.66
CA GLY A 104 -11.99 -15.68 8.33
C GLY A 104 -12.09 -15.42 6.85
N ILE A 105 -11.97 -14.16 6.47
CA ILE A 105 -12.16 -13.72 5.09
C ILE A 105 -10.81 -13.28 4.51
N PRO A 106 -10.35 -13.88 3.40
CA PRO A 106 -9.11 -13.47 2.73
C PRO A 106 -9.11 -11.98 2.43
N ALA A 107 -8.03 -11.31 2.82
CA ALA A 107 -7.84 -9.88 2.70
C ALA A 107 -6.37 -9.51 2.46
N SER A 108 -6.08 -8.23 2.31
CA SER A 108 -4.74 -7.67 2.34
C SER A 108 -4.75 -6.33 3.08
N VAL A 109 -3.58 -5.71 3.26
CA VAL A 109 -3.39 -4.27 3.33
C VAL A 109 -2.52 -3.92 2.14
N SER A 110 -2.93 -2.94 1.36
CA SER A 110 -2.30 -2.68 0.07
C SER A 110 -2.25 -1.20 -0.25
N THR A 111 -1.31 -0.83 -1.13
CA THR A 111 -1.28 0.45 -1.82
C THR A 111 -1.19 0.20 -3.32
N PHE A 112 -1.43 1.22 -4.14
CA PHE A 112 -1.35 1.09 -5.59
C PHE A 112 -0.46 2.16 -6.18
N LEU A 113 0.51 1.74 -7.00
CA LEU A 113 1.39 2.63 -7.74
C LEU A 113 0.90 2.76 -9.18
N LEU A 114 0.47 3.95 -9.56
CA LEU A 114 0.14 4.29 -10.94
C LEU A 114 1.32 4.98 -11.61
N GLN A 115 1.70 4.47 -12.78
CA GLN A 115 2.72 5.06 -13.66
C GLN A 115 2.04 5.57 -14.93
N VAL A 116 2.00 6.88 -15.08
CA VAL A 116 1.31 7.58 -16.18
C VAL A 116 2.06 8.88 -16.52
N ASP A 117 2.20 9.22 -17.78
CA ASP A 117 2.85 10.46 -18.27
C ASP A 117 4.25 10.69 -17.68
N GLY A 118 5.01 9.63 -17.44
CA GLY A 118 6.33 9.69 -16.80
C GLY A 118 6.30 10.07 -15.32
N LYS A 119 5.15 9.95 -14.64
CA LYS A 119 4.95 10.19 -13.23
C LYS A 119 4.66 8.91 -12.46
N ASN A 120 5.14 8.86 -11.23
CA ASN A 120 4.81 7.84 -10.24
C ASN A 120 3.82 8.45 -9.25
N ILE A 121 2.66 7.84 -9.12
CA ILE A 121 1.55 8.29 -8.28
C ILE A 121 1.16 7.15 -7.35
N LEU A 122 1.12 7.40 -6.04
CA LEU A 122 0.60 6.44 -5.08
C LEU A 122 -0.88 6.74 -4.76
N PHE A 123 -1.67 5.68 -4.64
CA PHE A 123 -2.94 5.70 -3.94
C PHE A 123 -2.72 5.08 -2.57
N ASP A 124 -2.81 5.91 -1.54
CA ASP A 124 -2.44 5.66 -0.15
C ASP A 124 -0.95 5.30 0.06
N ALA A 125 -0.50 5.37 1.30
CA ALA A 125 0.90 5.20 1.65
C ALA A 125 1.20 3.97 2.52
N GLY A 126 0.17 3.26 2.97
CA GLY A 126 0.29 2.04 3.77
C GLY A 126 0.61 2.27 5.24
N LEU A 127 0.93 1.17 5.92
CA LEU A 127 1.20 1.07 7.36
C LEU A 127 2.49 1.74 7.81
N GLY A 128 3.43 2.00 6.90
CA GLY A 128 4.72 2.58 7.24
C GLY A 128 5.43 1.84 8.37
N ALA A 129 5.78 2.56 9.46
CA ALA A 129 6.48 1.99 10.61
C ALA A 129 5.68 0.94 11.40
N PHE A 130 4.39 0.77 11.14
CA PHE A 130 3.55 -0.27 11.75
C PHE A 130 3.65 -1.63 11.03
N GLY A 131 4.78 -1.90 10.38
CA GLY A 131 5.06 -3.17 9.70
C GLY A 131 4.76 -3.18 8.21
N GLY A 132 4.57 -1.99 7.61
CA GLY A 132 4.32 -1.82 6.19
C GLY A 132 5.45 -2.31 5.28
N GLN A 133 5.09 -2.88 4.14
CA GLN A 133 6.01 -3.41 3.14
C GLN A 133 6.06 -2.54 1.87
N THR A 134 5.24 -1.50 1.75
CA THR A 134 5.16 -0.64 0.56
C THR A 134 6.52 -0.14 0.10
N MET A 135 7.37 0.34 1.03
CA MET A 135 8.72 0.80 0.71
C MET A 135 9.61 -0.32 0.16
N ASN A 136 9.53 -1.52 0.75
CA ASN A 136 10.29 -2.69 0.29
C ASN A 136 9.85 -3.13 -1.11
N ARG A 137 8.54 -3.13 -1.38
CA ARG A 137 7.97 -3.47 -2.70
C ARG A 137 8.39 -2.44 -3.76
N MET A 138 8.30 -1.15 -3.44
CA MET A 138 8.79 -0.08 -4.32
C MET A 138 10.28 -0.22 -4.63
N ALA A 139 11.11 -0.43 -3.61
CA ALA A 139 12.56 -0.61 -3.78
C ALA A 139 12.89 -1.81 -4.67
N ALA A 140 12.17 -2.93 -4.51
CA ALA A 140 12.32 -4.11 -5.37
C ALA A 140 11.91 -3.86 -6.83
N LEU A 141 11.05 -2.86 -7.08
CA LEU A 141 10.70 -2.37 -8.41
C LEU A 141 11.66 -1.28 -8.93
N GLY A 142 12.70 -0.92 -8.16
CA GLY A 142 13.66 0.13 -8.48
C GLY A 142 13.12 1.56 -8.31
N ILE A 143 12.08 1.74 -7.50
CA ILE A 143 11.43 3.03 -7.25
C ILE A 143 11.75 3.48 -5.83
N ASN A 144 12.33 4.67 -5.69
CA ASN A 144 12.64 5.28 -4.40
C ASN A 144 11.49 6.20 -3.95
N PRO A 145 11.38 6.52 -2.65
CA PRO A 145 10.38 7.48 -2.16
C PRO A 145 10.46 8.84 -2.85
N ASP A 146 11.67 9.30 -3.19
CA ASP A 146 11.89 10.59 -3.86
C ASP A 146 11.44 10.61 -5.34
N ASP A 147 11.16 9.43 -5.92
CA ASP A 147 10.63 9.28 -7.28
C ASP A 147 9.09 9.42 -7.33
N ILE A 148 8.42 9.44 -6.18
CA ILE A 148 6.97 9.63 -6.09
C ILE A 148 6.64 11.11 -6.27
N ASN A 149 5.77 11.38 -7.25
CA ASN A 149 5.38 12.74 -7.62
C ASN A 149 4.09 13.19 -6.93
N LEU A 150 3.14 12.27 -6.75
CA LEU A 150 1.85 12.55 -6.13
C LEU A 150 1.43 11.39 -5.22
N VAL A 151 0.73 11.69 -4.14
CA VAL A 151 0.01 10.72 -3.32
C VAL A 151 -1.45 11.15 -3.24
N TYR A 152 -2.36 10.29 -3.66
CA TYR A 152 -3.80 10.47 -3.50
C TYR A 152 -4.27 9.65 -2.29
N LEU A 153 -4.86 10.31 -1.31
CA LEU A 153 -5.35 9.67 -0.08
C LEU A 153 -6.84 9.39 -0.20
N THR A 154 -7.21 8.11 -0.06
CA THR A 154 -8.62 7.70 -0.03
C THR A 154 -9.29 8.18 1.24
N HIS A 155 -8.62 8.05 2.38
CA HIS A 155 -9.04 8.49 3.71
C HIS A 155 -7.87 8.49 4.70
N PHE A 156 -8.12 8.80 5.98
CA PHE A 156 -7.04 9.05 6.95
C PHE A 156 -6.89 7.96 8.03
N HIS A 157 -7.32 6.73 7.82
CA HIS A 157 -6.95 5.65 8.72
C HIS A 157 -5.44 5.36 8.67
N VAL A 158 -4.95 4.72 9.73
CA VAL A 158 -3.50 4.53 9.97
C VAL A 158 -2.82 3.81 8.82
N ASP A 159 -3.43 2.75 8.31
CA ASP A 159 -2.89 1.90 7.23
C ASP A 159 -2.97 2.55 5.83
N HIS A 160 -3.45 3.78 5.74
CA HIS A 160 -3.44 4.58 4.51
C HIS A 160 -2.47 5.75 4.56
N ILE A 161 -2.21 6.31 5.75
CA ILE A 161 -1.39 7.52 5.88
C ILE A 161 -0.08 7.33 6.65
N ALA A 162 0.11 6.26 7.43
CA ALA A 162 1.28 6.11 8.26
C ALA A 162 2.59 5.98 7.46
N GLY A 163 2.53 5.48 6.23
CA GLY A 163 3.67 5.44 5.33
C GLY A 163 4.14 6.79 4.81
N LEU A 164 3.41 7.88 5.07
CA LEU A 164 3.83 9.25 4.76
C LEU A 164 4.92 9.77 5.71
N VAL A 165 5.09 9.16 6.87
CA VAL A 165 6.01 9.62 7.91
C VAL A 165 7.01 8.54 8.29
N ALA A 166 8.24 8.97 8.58
CA ALA A 166 9.29 8.15 9.17
C ALA A 166 9.99 8.93 10.29
N LYS A 167 10.80 8.23 11.08
CA LYS A 167 11.74 8.85 12.02
C LYS A 167 13.10 9.04 11.38
N ASP A 168 13.71 10.22 11.54
CA ASP A 168 15.11 10.44 11.20
C ASP A 168 16.07 9.85 12.26
N GLY A 169 17.38 10.04 12.05
CA GLY A 169 18.43 9.57 12.96
C GLY A 169 18.37 10.19 14.37
N ASP A 170 17.72 11.32 14.52
CA ASP A 170 17.52 12.05 15.78
C ASP A 170 16.15 11.75 16.42
N GLY A 171 15.32 10.94 15.77
CA GLY A 171 13.99 10.55 16.23
C GLY A 171 12.88 11.53 15.89
N ASN A 172 13.13 12.53 15.05
CA ASN A 172 12.11 13.48 14.60
C ASN A 172 11.24 12.88 13.50
N ASP A 173 9.98 13.30 13.43
CA ASP A 173 9.08 12.95 12.34
C ASP A 173 9.47 13.71 11.06
N VAL A 174 9.67 12.95 9.97
CA VAL A 174 10.05 13.48 8.66
C VAL A 174 9.19 12.92 7.54
N LYS A 175 9.05 13.69 6.45
CA LYS A 175 8.36 13.24 5.24
C LYS A 175 9.09 12.06 4.61
N VAL A 176 8.37 11.00 4.26
CA VAL A 176 8.88 9.90 3.43
C VAL A 176 8.94 10.32 1.97
N PHE A 177 7.88 10.87 1.43
CA PHE A 177 7.77 11.31 0.03
C PHE A 177 8.04 12.81 -0.07
N LYS A 178 9.31 13.21 -0.05
CA LYS A 178 9.72 14.62 0.07
C LYS A 178 9.31 15.46 -1.12
N ASN A 179 9.26 14.86 -2.32
CA ASN A 179 8.98 15.53 -3.58
C ASN A 179 7.49 15.45 -3.99
N ALA A 180 6.67 14.73 -3.22
CA ALA A 180 5.29 14.51 -3.59
C ALA A 180 4.36 15.64 -3.18
N GLY A 181 3.42 16.00 -4.09
CA GLY A 181 2.18 16.64 -3.73
C GLY A 181 1.23 15.62 -3.11
N VAL A 182 0.62 15.93 -1.96
CA VAL A 182 -0.35 15.06 -1.30
C VAL A 182 -1.75 15.63 -1.52
N TYR A 183 -2.65 14.80 -2.03
CA TYR A 183 -4.02 15.18 -2.34
C TYR A 183 -4.97 14.45 -1.40
N ALA A 184 -5.85 15.21 -0.75
CA ALA A 184 -6.82 14.70 0.22
C ALA A 184 -8.19 15.32 0.04
N GLY A 185 -9.24 14.55 0.29
CA GLY A 185 -10.62 15.07 0.29
C GLY A 185 -10.79 16.15 1.36
N LYS A 186 -11.36 17.31 0.98
CA LYS A 186 -11.60 18.38 1.95
C LYS A 186 -12.52 17.94 3.09
N VAL A 187 -13.54 17.13 2.80
CA VAL A 187 -14.46 16.59 3.80
C VAL A 187 -13.73 15.71 4.80
N GLU A 188 -12.82 14.84 4.31
CA GLU A 188 -12.00 13.98 5.15
C GLU A 188 -11.07 14.80 6.04
N TYR A 189 -10.36 15.75 5.44
CA TYR A 189 -9.47 16.65 6.17
C TYR A 189 -10.20 17.41 7.28
N ASP A 190 -11.31 18.05 6.96
CA ASP A 190 -12.08 18.85 7.94
C ASP A 190 -12.58 17.97 9.10
N ALA A 191 -13.10 16.77 8.81
CA ALA A 191 -13.59 15.86 9.84
C ALA A 191 -12.46 15.40 10.79
N TRP A 192 -11.32 14.98 10.26
CA TRP A 192 -10.20 14.54 11.08
C TRP A 192 -9.50 15.67 11.83
N MET A 193 -9.42 16.86 11.25
CA MET A 193 -8.75 17.98 11.92
C MET A 193 -9.59 18.59 13.02
N ASN A 194 -10.96 18.56 12.92
CA ASN A 194 -11.84 19.31 13.80
C ASN A 194 -12.74 18.41 14.68
N ASP A 195 -13.25 17.29 14.15
CA ASP A 195 -14.39 16.59 14.75
C ASP A 195 -14.02 15.22 15.35
N ILE A 196 -13.12 14.46 14.71
CA ILE A 196 -12.75 13.12 15.14
C ILE A 196 -11.70 13.19 16.26
N PRO A 197 -11.96 12.59 17.45
CA PRO A 197 -10.99 12.55 18.54
C PRO A 197 -9.85 11.57 18.28
N LYS A 198 -8.73 11.72 19.02
CA LYS A 198 -7.54 10.84 18.93
C LYS A 198 -6.94 10.80 17.53
N ASN A 199 -6.75 11.97 16.96
CA ASN A 199 -6.26 12.21 15.60
C ASN A 199 -4.82 12.74 15.57
N ASP A 200 -3.99 12.39 16.56
CA ASP A 200 -2.62 12.92 16.67
C ASP A 200 -1.75 12.55 15.47
N LEU A 201 -1.87 11.30 14.96
CA LEU A 201 -1.16 10.88 13.76
C LEU A 201 -1.61 11.69 12.53
N GLN A 202 -2.91 11.86 12.34
CA GLN A 202 -3.48 12.60 11.22
C GLN A 202 -3.00 14.06 11.24
N LYS A 203 -3.08 14.72 12.39
CA LYS A 203 -2.61 16.10 12.57
C LYS A 203 -1.11 16.23 12.31
N MET A 204 -0.32 15.29 12.81
CA MET A 204 1.13 15.29 12.62
C MET A 204 1.47 15.09 11.13
N VAL A 205 0.89 14.09 10.46
CA VAL A 205 1.13 13.82 9.03
C VAL A 205 0.69 15.01 8.17
N MET A 206 -0.55 15.50 8.35
CA MET A 206 -1.03 16.66 7.58
C MET A 206 -0.21 17.93 7.86
N GLY A 207 0.26 18.10 9.09
CA GLY A 207 1.17 19.19 9.46
C GLY A 207 2.53 19.12 8.77
N LEU A 208 3.11 17.92 8.62
CA LEU A 208 4.36 17.71 7.88
C LEU A 208 4.19 18.08 6.39
N TYR A 209 3.06 17.72 5.78
CA TYR A 209 2.82 17.95 4.35
C TYR A 209 2.13 19.28 4.03
N LYS A 210 1.86 20.15 5.00
CA LYS A 210 1.06 21.39 4.84
C LYS A 210 1.40 22.23 3.60
N ASP A 211 2.69 22.28 3.23
CA ASP A 211 3.17 23.11 2.10
C ASP A 211 3.00 22.42 0.73
N SER A 212 2.67 21.13 0.72
CA SER A 212 2.44 20.31 -0.47
C SER A 212 1.09 19.55 -0.41
N LEU A 213 0.21 19.93 0.53
CA LEU A 213 -1.13 19.39 0.68
C LEU A 213 -2.12 20.14 -0.20
N HIS A 214 -2.88 19.40 -1.00
CA HIS A 214 -3.92 19.90 -1.89
C HIS A 214 -5.26 19.28 -1.51
N LEU A 215 -6.21 20.10 -1.13
CA LEU A 215 -7.55 19.65 -0.77
C LEU A 215 -8.48 19.74 -1.99
N PHE A 216 -9.21 18.66 -2.25
CA PHE A 216 -10.16 18.55 -3.36
C PHE A 216 -11.59 18.30 -2.87
N ALA A 217 -12.56 18.53 -3.75
CA ALA A 217 -13.96 18.17 -3.56
C ALA A 217 -14.31 16.91 -4.40
N PHE A 218 -15.39 16.23 -4.02
CA PHE A 218 -15.95 15.16 -4.84
C PHE A 218 -16.40 15.69 -6.20
N GLY A 219 -16.07 14.95 -7.26
CA GLY A 219 -16.30 15.32 -8.65
C GLY A 219 -15.17 16.12 -9.28
N ASP A 220 -14.14 16.52 -8.53
CA ASP A 220 -12.99 17.21 -9.10
C ASP A 220 -12.17 16.29 -10.00
N SER A 221 -11.72 16.86 -11.12
CA SER A 221 -10.68 16.27 -11.97
C SER A 221 -9.32 16.68 -11.44
N LEU A 222 -8.58 15.70 -10.92
CA LEU A 222 -7.25 15.87 -10.35
C LEU A 222 -6.16 15.68 -11.43
N PRO A 223 -4.88 16.02 -11.17
CA PRO A 223 -3.79 15.80 -12.09
C PRO A 223 -3.75 14.38 -12.67
N HIS A 224 -3.27 14.26 -13.92
CA HIS A 224 -3.16 13.00 -14.67
C HIS A 224 -4.49 12.27 -14.93
N GLY A 225 -5.59 13.01 -14.99
CA GLY A 225 -6.91 12.49 -15.36
C GLY A 225 -7.56 11.62 -14.29
N VAL A 226 -7.18 11.82 -13.03
CA VAL A 226 -7.80 11.15 -11.89
C VAL A 226 -9.07 11.90 -11.49
N LEU A 227 -10.20 11.19 -11.40
CA LEU A 227 -11.49 11.71 -10.95
C LEU A 227 -11.74 11.28 -9.50
N ALA A 228 -12.03 12.24 -8.61
CA ALA A 228 -12.38 11.98 -7.22
C ALA A 228 -13.88 11.70 -7.08
N LEU A 229 -14.24 10.51 -6.62
CA LEU A 229 -15.63 10.07 -6.45
C LEU A 229 -15.99 9.96 -4.97
N ASP A 230 -17.18 10.42 -4.62
CA ASP A 230 -17.77 10.23 -3.30
C ASP A 230 -17.95 8.74 -2.99
N ALA A 231 -17.35 8.26 -1.88
CA ALA A 231 -17.48 6.92 -1.35
C ALA A 231 -17.65 6.93 0.18
N VAL A 232 -18.28 7.99 0.71
CA VAL A 232 -18.42 8.25 2.14
C VAL A 232 -19.12 7.14 2.91
N GLY A 233 -18.83 7.04 4.20
CA GLY A 233 -19.44 6.08 5.13
C GLY A 233 -18.39 5.31 5.93
N HIS A 234 -17.39 4.73 5.26
CA HIS A 234 -16.24 4.13 5.97
C HIS A 234 -15.55 5.21 6.83
N THR A 235 -15.25 6.35 6.24
CA THR A 235 -14.97 7.62 6.94
C THR A 235 -15.84 8.73 6.37
N PRO A 236 -15.92 9.92 7.04
CA PRO A 236 -16.77 11.02 6.58
C PRO A 236 -16.46 11.52 5.17
N GLY A 237 -15.22 11.43 4.74
CA GLY A 237 -14.77 11.91 3.42
C GLY A 237 -14.09 10.83 2.58
N HIS A 238 -14.33 9.56 2.86
CA HIS A 238 -13.76 8.45 2.08
C HIS A 238 -14.02 8.64 0.59
N THR A 239 -12.96 8.54 -0.21
CA THR A 239 -12.94 8.86 -1.64
C THR A 239 -12.50 7.66 -2.45
N ALA A 240 -13.23 7.34 -3.52
CA ALA A 240 -12.75 6.46 -4.58
C ALA A 240 -12.15 7.28 -5.72
N PHE A 241 -11.14 6.73 -6.42
CA PHE A 241 -10.49 7.41 -7.53
C PHE A 241 -10.62 6.62 -8.82
N GLN A 242 -11.10 7.27 -9.88
CA GLN A 242 -11.11 6.67 -11.21
C GLN A 242 -10.00 7.26 -12.08
N VAL A 243 -9.29 6.41 -12.80
CA VAL A 243 -8.36 6.80 -13.87
C VAL A 243 -8.42 5.78 -14.99
N SER A 244 -8.72 6.23 -16.21
CA SER A 244 -8.96 5.31 -17.35
C SER A 244 -10.04 4.28 -16.98
N ASN A 245 -9.77 2.99 -17.14
CA ASN A 245 -10.63 1.88 -16.74
C ASN A 245 -10.29 1.27 -15.36
N LEU A 246 -9.56 2.01 -14.51
CA LEU A 246 -9.29 1.64 -13.12
C LEU A 246 -10.17 2.44 -12.18
N LEU A 247 -10.68 1.78 -11.13
CA LEU A 247 -11.36 2.38 -10.00
C LEU A 247 -10.70 1.94 -8.69
N VAL A 248 -9.92 2.83 -8.08
CA VAL A 248 -9.35 2.62 -6.74
C VAL A 248 -10.43 2.92 -5.73
N VAL A 249 -10.86 1.89 -5.00
CA VAL A 249 -12.06 1.97 -4.15
C VAL A 249 -11.76 2.14 -2.65
N GLY A 250 -10.48 2.24 -2.26
CA GLY A 250 -10.09 2.36 -0.85
C GLY A 250 -10.66 1.22 -0.02
N ASP A 251 -11.29 1.59 1.08
CA ASP A 251 -11.91 0.71 2.07
C ASP A 251 -13.41 0.51 1.86
N LEU A 252 -13.82 0.47 0.60
CA LEU A 252 -15.21 0.16 0.24
C LEU A 252 -15.64 -1.23 0.76
N MET A 253 -14.68 -2.17 0.81
CA MET A 253 -14.87 -3.56 1.27
C MET A 253 -13.65 -4.05 2.05
N HIS A 254 -13.89 -4.68 3.20
CA HIS A 254 -12.90 -5.35 4.04
C HIS A 254 -12.94 -6.88 3.94
N GLY A 255 -13.95 -7.42 3.31
CA GLY A 255 -14.18 -8.84 3.10
C GLY A 255 -14.82 -9.12 1.75
N TYR A 256 -14.02 -9.07 0.69
CA TYR A 256 -14.53 -9.18 -0.69
C TYR A 256 -15.37 -10.43 -0.91
N ALA A 257 -14.91 -11.60 -0.43
CA ALA A 257 -15.62 -12.87 -0.58
C ALA A 257 -17.03 -12.87 0.05
N LEU A 258 -17.30 -11.99 1.02
CA LEU A 258 -18.58 -11.79 1.67
C LEU A 258 -19.34 -10.61 1.02
N GLN A 259 -18.72 -9.44 0.98
CA GLN A 259 -19.39 -8.16 0.70
C GLN A 259 -19.69 -7.94 -0.80
N LYS A 260 -19.04 -8.68 -1.70
CA LYS A 260 -19.35 -8.61 -3.15
C LYS A 260 -20.78 -9.07 -3.47
N ASP A 261 -21.28 -10.07 -2.75
CA ASP A 261 -22.63 -10.64 -2.93
C ASP A 261 -23.61 -10.16 -1.83
N HIS A 262 -23.07 -9.64 -0.70
CA HIS A 262 -23.81 -9.13 0.45
C HIS A 262 -23.35 -7.71 0.80
N PRO A 263 -23.57 -6.73 -0.11
CA PRO A 263 -23.10 -5.36 0.09
C PRO A 263 -23.78 -4.64 1.26
N GLU A 264 -24.85 -5.20 1.83
CA GLU A 264 -25.52 -4.69 3.04
C GLU A 264 -24.76 -5.02 4.33
N ILE A 265 -23.78 -5.92 4.31
CA ILE A 265 -23.01 -6.29 5.50
C ILE A 265 -21.86 -5.29 5.68
N ASN A 266 -21.81 -4.67 6.86
CA ASN A 266 -20.76 -3.73 7.21
C ASN A 266 -19.56 -4.39 7.87
N SER A 267 -18.42 -3.71 7.73
CA SER A 267 -17.29 -3.86 8.61
C SER A 267 -17.52 -3.06 9.90
N ASN A 268 -17.03 -3.54 11.04
CA ASN A 268 -17.06 -2.76 12.29
C ASN A 268 -16.14 -1.53 12.24
N TYR A 269 -15.34 -1.37 11.20
CA TYR A 269 -14.55 -0.17 10.93
C TYR A 269 -15.36 0.94 10.24
N ASP A 270 -16.55 0.63 9.70
CA ASP A 270 -17.39 1.64 9.02
C ASP A 270 -17.98 2.61 10.06
N MET A 271 -17.60 3.90 9.96
CA MET A 271 -18.01 4.94 10.91
C MET A 271 -19.48 5.32 10.76
N ASP A 272 -20.03 5.26 9.54
CA ASP A 272 -21.44 5.44 9.21
C ASP A 272 -21.90 4.24 8.36
N LYS A 273 -22.50 3.26 9.02
CA LYS A 273 -22.91 2.00 8.40
C LYS A 273 -23.89 2.17 7.24
N GLU A 274 -24.84 3.08 7.37
CA GLU A 274 -25.86 3.30 6.33
C GLU A 274 -25.22 3.88 5.08
N LYS A 275 -24.41 4.93 5.22
CA LYS A 275 -23.69 5.53 4.09
C LYS A 275 -22.66 4.57 3.47
N SER A 276 -22.00 3.74 4.28
CA SER A 276 -21.10 2.70 3.75
C SER A 276 -21.82 1.73 2.84
N ILE A 277 -23.02 1.26 3.22
CA ILE A 277 -23.86 0.39 2.39
C ILE A 277 -24.26 1.10 1.09
N GLU A 278 -24.72 2.33 1.18
CA GLU A 278 -25.14 3.14 0.02
C GLU A 278 -23.99 3.36 -0.95
N SER A 279 -22.83 3.79 -0.44
CA SER A 279 -21.62 4.00 -1.23
C SER A 279 -21.13 2.70 -1.86
N ARG A 280 -21.11 1.59 -1.11
CA ARG A 280 -20.69 0.28 -1.61
C ARG A 280 -21.55 -0.15 -2.78
N LYS A 281 -22.86 -0.12 -2.62
CA LYS A 281 -23.81 -0.49 -3.69
C LYS A 281 -23.66 0.40 -4.92
N ARG A 282 -23.56 1.71 -4.72
CA ARG A 282 -23.44 2.70 -5.80
C ARG A 282 -22.11 2.58 -6.55
N ILE A 283 -21.01 2.45 -5.84
CA ILE A 283 -19.67 2.36 -6.44
C ILE A 283 -19.46 1.03 -7.17
N MET A 284 -19.94 -0.08 -6.60
CA MET A 284 -19.90 -1.39 -7.27
C MET A 284 -20.75 -1.39 -8.55
N GLN A 285 -21.95 -0.79 -8.52
CA GLN A 285 -22.78 -0.65 -9.71
C GLN A 285 -22.13 0.24 -10.75
N TYR A 286 -21.53 1.37 -10.33
CA TYR A 286 -20.76 2.27 -11.20
C TYR A 286 -19.60 1.54 -11.89
N ALA A 287 -18.83 0.74 -11.13
CA ALA A 287 -17.73 -0.06 -11.68
C ALA A 287 -18.23 -1.02 -12.77
N LYS A 288 -19.34 -1.72 -12.51
CA LYS A 288 -19.96 -2.66 -13.43
C LYS A 288 -20.47 -1.96 -14.71
N ASP A 289 -21.20 -0.85 -14.58
CA ASP A 289 -21.81 -0.14 -15.70
C ASP A 289 -20.75 0.48 -16.64
N ASN A 290 -19.57 0.77 -16.11
CA ASN A 290 -18.47 1.37 -16.85
C ASN A 290 -17.32 0.38 -17.17
N ASN A 291 -17.48 -0.93 -16.89
CA ASN A 291 -16.46 -1.97 -17.07
C ASN A 291 -15.10 -1.58 -16.45
N LEU A 292 -15.12 -1.14 -15.19
CA LEU A 292 -13.93 -0.70 -14.48
C LEU A 292 -13.31 -1.84 -13.69
N LEU A 293 -12.00 -1.97 -13.75
CA LEU A 293 -11.21 -2.81 -12.86
C LEU A 293 -11.16 -2.14 -11.46
N MET A 294 -11.74 -2.77 -10.47
CA MET A 294 -11.64 -2.27 -9.09
C MET A 294 -10.30 -2.65 -8.47
N ALA A 295 -9.71 -1.70 -7.74
CA ALA A 295 -8.50 -1.86 -6.95
C ALA A 295 -8.79 -1.41 -5.51
N GLY A 296 -8.77 -2.34 -4.54
CA GLY A 296 -9.15 -2.02 -3.15
C GLY A 296 -8.07 -2.42 -2.16
N MET A 297 -7.87 -1.58 -1.14
CA MET A 297 -6.78 -1.71 -0.20
C MET A 297 -6.89 -2.98 0.66
N HIS A 298 -8.11 -3.47 0.88
CA HIS A 298 -8.38 -4.70 1.63
C HIS A 298 -8.90 -5.87 0.79
N LEU A 299 -8.89 -5.76 -0.54
CA LEU A 299 -9.18 -6.92 -1.39
C LEU A 299 -8.10 -8.00 -1.20
N PRO A 300 -8.46 -9.29 -1.37
CA PRO A 300 -7.45 -10.35 -1.32
C PRO A 300 -6.41 -10.16 -2.44
N PRO A 301 -5.17 -10.68 -2.26
CA PRO A 301 -4.18 -10.64 -3.32
C PRO A 301 -4.71 -11.17 -4.67
N PRO A 302 -4.45 -10.47 -5.77
CA PRO A 302 -3.55 -9.32 -5.93
C PRO A 302 -4.23 -7.95 -5.86
N GLY A 303 -5.27 -7.76 -5.06
CA GLY A 303 -5.89 -6.47 -4.79
C GLY A 303 -6.83 -5.94 -5.88
N PHE A 304 -7.06 -6.69 -6.95
CA PHE A 304 -7.95 -6.32 -8.06
C PHE A 304 -9.20 -7.21 -8.10
N ALA A 305 -10.32 -6.63 -8.56
CA ALA A 305 -11.58 -7.33 -8.82
C ALA A 305 -12.30 -6.74 -10.05
N GLU A 306 -13.01 -7.59 -10.79
CA GLU A 306 -13.86 -7.24 -11.96
C GLU A 306 -15.33 -7.21 -11.57
#